data_841124332d66653c30578792c018d6fa
#
_entry.id   841124332d66653c30578792c018d6fa
#
_cell.length_a   1.000
_cell.length_b   1.000
_cell.length_c   1.000
_cell.angle_alpha   90.00
_cell.angle_beta   90.00
_cell.angle_gamma   90.00
#
_symmetry.space_group_name_H-M   'P 1'
#
loop_
_entity.id
_entity.type
_entity.pdbx_description
1 polymer ?
#
loop_
_entity_poly.entity_id
_entity_poly.type
_entity_poly.pdbx_seq_one_letter_code
_entity_poly.pdbx_strand_id
1 'polypeptide(L)'
;MTTCLGLAANAGGGEIHFREVSSAWGLDFRHNAGISGRMYMVETMAGGVVLFDYDGDGDDDVLFIDGGVLPGYEGQPPRSRLFRNDAGGDTPRFVDVTDAAGLDFDGYGMGGAAGDVDGDGDLDLYVTAFGKNELLLNLGTGRFRAGGVEREVDDPRWSASAAFGDIDLDGDLDLYVVNYTDFSTTNHKFCGPAGSDGAKADTAGARGYCHPDMYNGVADRLYRNDGRGFFVDATVESGLGDAAEAGLGVVIGDLDGDAWPDLYVANDKDPNLLFRGVGDGRFEDESLLSGAAYDRSGIAEAGMGVELADLDGDGRQDLVVTNFALETNAFYASAGSGVFLDRRYPAGLAQPSLQHLAFGVNALDADLDGDLDLFVANGHIQPNAAHIGEVGTYEQPNQLFENLGNGRFRVRQDVGLDIVRTSRGSAVADLNLDGDLDMVVVNSNQPSEVYENRTVGQWLAVGLSLSGQSEVGARIELTAGDRVQARETRAGSSYLSQSTLTAFFGLGAGEFVDRLVVRPPGPGRPLLLRDLPASRRLLLRR
;
A
#
# COMPACT_ATOMS: atom_id res chain seq x y z
N MET A 1 -48.96 -16.17 8.96
CA MET A 1 -47.85 -15.81 9.86
C MET A 1 -46.70 -15.32 9.02
N THR A 2 -46.63 -14.01 8.85
CA THR A 2 -45.61 -13.34 8.04
C THR A 2 -44.53 -12.94 9.01
N THR A 3 -43.43 -13.67 9.02
CA THR A 3 -42.23 -13.31 9.77
C THR A 3 -41.47 -12.22 9.00
N CYS A 4 -41.58 -10.98 9.44
CA CYS A 4 -40.64 -9.92 9.10
C CYS A 4 -39.29 -10.28 9.70
N LEU A 5 -38.33 -10.66 8.85
CA LEU A 5 -36.91 -10.57 9.21
C LEU A 5 -36.55 -9.08 9.26
N GLY A 6 -36.37 -8.57 10.46
CA GLY A 6 -35.81 -7.26 10.68
C GLY A 6 -34.37 -7.30 10.18
N LEU A 7 -34.05 -6.50 9.16
CA LEU A 7 -32.71 -6.03 8.90
C LEU A 7 -32.29 -5.25 10.15
N ALA A 8 -31.29 -5.74 10.87
CA ALA A 8 -30.60 -4.93 11.86
C ALA A 8 -30.04 -3.72 11.12
N ALA A 9 -30.53 -2.54 11.43
CA ALA A 9 -29.91 -1.29 10.98
C ALA A 9 -28.49 -1.26 11.54
N ASN A 10 -27.51 -1.02 10.69
CA ASN A 10 -26.17 -0.67 11.11
C ASN A 10 -26.26 0.47 12.12
N ALA A 11 -25.73 0.26 13.30
CA ALA A 11 -25.77 1.26 14.35
C ALA A 11 -24.65 2.28 14.11
N GLY A 12 -24.93 3.33 13.33
CA GLY A 12 -24.30 4.62 13.53
C GLY A 12 -23.25 5.13 12.54
N GLY A 13 -22.99 4.48 11.40
CA GLY A 13 -22.11 5.04 10.36
C GLY A 13 -22.75 6.20 9.60
N GLY A 14 -21.93 7.12 9.06
CA GLY A 14 -22.36 8.18 8.15
C GLY A 14 -22.73 7.63 6.76
N GLU A 15 -23.30 8.46 5.91
CA GLU A 15 -23.48 8.11 4.50
C GLU A 15 -22.15 8.29 3.77
N ILE A 16 -21.61 7.21 3.18
CA ILE A 16 -20.35 7.26 2.42
C ILE A 16 -20.54 8.13 1.17
N HIS A 17 -19.73 9.14 1.02
CA HIS A 17 -19.76 10.00 -0.15
C HIS A 17 -18.37 10.57 -0.45
N PHE A 18 -17.82 10.21 -1.61
CA PHE A 18 -16.56 10.74 -2.12
C PHE A 18 -16.78 11.76 -3.22
N ARG A 19 -15.88 12.72 -3.32
CA ARG A 19 -15.87 13.71 -4.36
C ARG A 19 -14.48 13.84 -4.96
N GLU A 20 -14.38 13.75 -6.29
CA GLU A 20 -13.11 14.01 -6.99
C GLU A 20 -12.75 15.51 -6.89
N VAL A 21 -11.51 15.79 -6.43
CA VAL A 21 -11.04 17.15 -6.09
C VAL A 21 -9.64 17.47 -6.58
N SER A 22 -8.98 16.62 -7.36
CA SER A 22 -7.59 16.78 -7.79
C SER A 22 -7.27 18.20 -8.28
N SER A 23 -7.99 18.66 -9.28
CA SER A 23 -7.77 20.01 -9.82
C SER A 23 -8.17 21.14 -8.85
N ALA A 24 -9.19 20.91 -8.01
CA ALA A 24 -9.63 21.90 -7.04
C ALA A 24 -8.59 22.14 -5.93
N TRP A 25 -7.88 21.08 -5.55
CA TRP A 25 -6.82 21.13 -4.54
C TRP A 25 -5.43 21.41 -5.12
N GLY A 26 -5.27 21.41 -6.45
CA GLY A 26 -4.00 21.70 -7.12
C GLY A 26 -3.10 20.47 -7.32
N LEU A 27 -3.64 19.26 -7.18
CA LEU A 27 -2.95 17.98 -7.40
C LEU A 27 -3.09 17.52 -8.86
N ASP A 28 -2.67 18.35 -9.80
CA ASP A 28 -2.70 18.04 -11.24
C ASP A 28 -1.48 17.21 -11.63
N PHE A 29 -1.52 15.90 -11.34
CA PHE A 29 -0.50 14.94 -11.76
C PHE A 29 -1.06 13.99 -12.82
N ARG A 30 -0.22 13.66 -13.81
CA ARG A 30 -0.49 12.64 -14.83
C ARG A 30 0.68 11.69 -14.90
N HIS A 31 0.46 10.46 -14.54
CA HIS A 31 1.47 9.41 -14.65
C HIS A 31 1.88 9.18 -16.11
N ASN A 32 3.16 8.90 -16.33
CA ASN A 32 3.75 8.62 -17.61
C ASN A 32 4.72 7.43 -17.52
N ALA A 33 4.28 6.27 -17.96
CA ALA A 33 5.08 5.04 -17.94
C ALA A 33 6.16 4.98 -19.05
N GLY A 34 6.41 6.06 -19.78
CA GLY A 34 7.42 6.06 -20.84
C GLY A 34 7.11 5.09 -21.99
N ILE A 35 5.83 5.00 -22.41
CA ILE A 35 5.37 4.06 -23.44
C ILE A 35 6.21 4.16 -24.70
N SER A 36 7.01 3.12 -24.98
CA SER A 36 7.99 3.08 -26.07
C SER A 36 7.44 2.51 -27.39
N GLY A 37 6.23 1.94 -27.36
CA GLY A 37 5.66 1.17 -28.48
C GLY A 37 6.29 -0.22 -28.65
N ARG A 38 7.21 -0.62 -27.78
CA ARG A 38 7.84 -1.94 -27.78
C ARG A 38 7.14 -2.95 -26.89
N MET A 39 6.20 -2.49 -26.04
CA MET A 39 5.47 -3.30 -25.05
C MET A 39 6.41 -3.94 -24.02
N TYR A 40 7.29 -3.14 -23.43
CA TYR A 40 8.08 -3.55 -22.29
C TYR A 40 7.20 -3.77 -21.08
N MET A 41 7.33 -4.90 -20.39
CA MET A 41 6.45 -5.28 -19.28
C MET A 41 6.38 -4.19 -18.20
N VAL A 42 7.48 -3.52 -17.93
CA VAL A 42 7.56 -2.42 -16.94
C VAL A 42 6.61 -1.24 -17.24
N GLU A 43 6.25 -1.01 -18.52
CA GLU A 43 5.33 0.06 -18.91
C GLU A 43 3.92 -0.09 -18.32
N THR A 44 3.59 -1.27 -17.79
CA THR A 44 2.26 -1.58 -17.24
C THR A 44 2.19 -1.59 -15.72
N MET A 45 3.34 -1.54 -15.05
CA MET A 45 3.45 -1.86 -13.62
C MET A 45 3.64 -0.63 -12.72
N ALA A 46 4.30 0.43 -13.19
CA ALA A 46 4.62 1.64 -12.40
C ALA A 46 3.38 2.46 -12.01
N GLY A 47 3.52 3.28 -10.99
CA GLY A 47 2.51 4.24 -10.54
C GLY A 47 2.21 4.17 -9.04
N GLY A 48 3.25 4.30 -8.20
CA GLY A 48 3.13 4.40 -6.76
C GLY A 48 2.82 5.81 -6.26
N VAL A 49 2.33 5.90 -5.03
CA VAL A 49 2.10 7.16 -4.31
C VAL A 49 2.49 7.00 -2.84
N VAL A 50 3.14 8.02 -2.28
CA VAL A 50 3.53 8.06 -0.86
C VAL A 50 2.91 9.28 -0.21
N LEU A 51 2.16 9.06 0.87
CA LEU A 51 1.57 10.12 1.69
C LEU A 51 2.36 10.20 3.01
N PHE A 52 2.93 11.36 3.28
CA PHE A 52 3.80 11.58 4.45
C PHE A 52 4.02 13.07 4.70
N ASP A 53 4.22 13.47 5.93
CA ASP A 53 4.56 14.82 6.35
C ASP A 53 6.06 15.06 6.09
N TYR A 54 6.42 15.65 4.91
CA TYR A 54 7.82 15.79 4.50
C TYR A 54 8.52 16.99 5.13
N ASP A 55 7.79 18.02 5.57
CA ASP A 55 8.37 19.25 6.12
C ASP A 55 8.08 19.47 7.62
N GLY A 56 7.41 18.51 8.27
CA GLY A 56 7.21 18.44 9.71
C GLY A 56 6.14 19.40 10.22
N ASP A 57 5.21 19.85 9.35
CA ASP A 57 4.18 20.81 9.72
C ASP A 57 2.89 20.18 10.26
N GLY A 58 2.75 18.85 10.11
CA GLY A 58 1.70 18.04 10.71
C GLY A 58 0.55 17.69 9.79
N ASP A 59 0.63 18.03 8.50
CA ASP A 59 -0.28 17.51 7.48
C ASP A 59 0.47 16.61 6.47
N ASP A 60 -0.27 15.71 5.82
CA ASP A 60 0.34 14.78 4.88
C ASP A 60 0.49 15.43 3.50
N ASP A 61 1.67 15.30 2.93
CA ASP A 61 2.05 15.69 1.57
C ASP A 61 1.88 14.53 0.61
N VAL A 62 1.91 14.81 -0.69
CA VAL A 62 1.71 13.80 -1.73
C VAL A 62 2.92 13.70 -2.65
N LEU A 63 3.58 12.55 -2.64
CA LEU A 63 4.57 12.20 -3.64
C LEU A 63 3.95 11.24 -4.66
N PHE A 64 3.85 11.66 -5.91
CA PHE A 64 3.56 10.79 -7.04
C PHE A 64 4.86 10.29 -7.66
N ILE A 65 4.97 8.97 -7.83
CA ILE A 65 6.11 8.33 -8.47
C ILE A 65 5.79 8.05 -9.93
N ASP A 66 6.63 8.58 -10.81
CA ASP A 66 6.46 8.47 -12.27
C ASP A 66 7.41 7.42 -12.85
N GLY A 67 7.08 6.91 -14.03
CA GLY A 67 7.96 6.01 -14.78
C GLY A 67 9.28 6.67 -15.18
N GLY A 68 9.86 6.21 -16.26
CA GLY A 68 11.13 6.74 -16.76
C GLY A 68 11.27 6.58 -18.28
N VAL A 69 12.43 6.96 -18.78
CA VAL A 69 12.74 6.88 -20.21
C VAL A 69 13.18 5.46 -20.58
N LEU A 70 12.43 4.82 -21.47
CA LEU A 70 12.76 3.50 -22.03
C LEU A 70 13.30 3.62 -23.47
N PRO A 71 14.09 2.64 -23.94
CA PRO A 71 14.54 2.62 -25.34
C PRO A 71 13.36 2.66 -26.32
N GLY A 72 13.30 3.71 -27.16
CA GLY A 72 12.21 3.96 -28.10
C GLY A 72 11.14 4.92 -27.63
N TYR A 73 11.20 5.42 -26.41
CA TYR A 73 10.36 6.52 -25.95
C TYR A 73 10.81 7.85 -26.56
N GLU A 74 9.88 8.64 -27.09
CA GLU A 74 10.16 9.91 -27.76
C GLU A 74 9.44 11.12 -27.10
N GLY A 75 8.77 10.90 -25.96
CA GLY A 75 8.04 11.94 -25.22
C GLY A 75 8.92 12.82 -24.32
N GLN A 76 8.27 13.66 -23.55
CA GLN A 76 8.94 14.38 -22.46
C GLN A 76 9.32 13.37 -21.37
N PRO A 77 10.53 13.45 -20.77
CA PRO A 77 10.92 12.54 -19.71
C PRO A 77 9.88 12.54 -18.57
N PRO A 78 9.42 11.36 -18.13
CA PRO A 78 8.61 11.23 -16.93
C PRO A 78 9.36 11.79 -15.72
N ARG A 79 8.62 12.31 -14.73
CA ARG A 79 9.22 12.86 -13.52
C ARG A 79 8.28 12.73 -12.34
N SER A 80 8.74 12.10 -11.28
CA SER A 80 8.07 12.07 -9.98
C SER A 80 7.86 13.49 -9.43
N ARG A 81 6.78 13.70 -8.71
CA ARG A 81 6.37 15.03 -8.22
C ARG A 81 5.98 14.99 -6.75
N LEU A 82 6.57 15.90 -5.99
CA LEU A 82 6.20 16.17 -4.60
C LEU A 82 5.30 17.41 -4.53
N PHE A 83 4.14 17.24 -3.96
CA PHE A 83 3.18 18.31 -3.72
C PHE A 83 3.05 18.51 -2.22
N ARG A 84 3.43 19.71 -1.77
CA ARG A 84 3.25 20.13 -0.39
C ARG A 84 1.81 20.51 -0.14
N ASN A 85 1.23 20.05 0.94
CA ASN A 85 -0.05 20.45 1.46
C ASN A 85 0.11 21.78 2.21
N ASP A 86 -0.54 22.84 1.77
CA ASP A 86 -0.60 24.12 2.50
C ASP A 86 -1.98 24.21 3.16
N ALA A 87 -2.33 23.21 4.02
CA ALA A 87 -3.62 23.15 4.69
C ALA A 87 -3.77 24.28 5.72
N GLY A 88 -4.26 25.42 5.29
CA GLY A 88 -4.48 26.58 6.15
C GLY A 88 -5.95 27.02 6.26
N GLY A 89 -6.91 26.15 5.93
CA GLY A 89 -8.35 26.47 5.90
C GLY A 89 -9.20 25.28 5.50
N ASP A 90 -10.51 25.52 5.26
CA ASP A 90 -11.50 24.47 4.92
C ASP A 90 -11.25 23.77 3.56
N THR A 91 -10.22 24.16 2.81
CA THR A 91 -9.88 23.57 1.51
C THR A 91 -8.36 23.45 1.41
N PRO A 92 -7.80 22.27 1.26
CA PRO A 92 -6.37 22.05 1.03
C PRO A 92 -5.89 22.76 -0.23
N ARG A 93 -4.64 23.15 -0.22
CA ARG A 93 -3.98 23.70 -1.39
C ARG A 93 -2.62 23.04 -1.54
N PHE A 94 -2.50 22.19 -2.53
CA PHE A 94 -1.25 21.56 -2.84
C PHE A 94 -0.40 22.38 -3.80
N VAL A 95 0.89 22.46 -3.51
CA VAL A 95 1.87 23.21 -4.30
C VAL A 95 2.99 22.27 -4.73
N ASP A 96 3.27 22.20 -6.03
CA ASP A 96 4.43 21.44 -6.55
C ASP A 96 5.74 22.06 -6.02
N VAL A 97 6.41 21.34 -5.15
CA VAL A 97 7.67 21.73 -4.52
C VAL A 97 8.85 20.87 -4.98
N THR A 98 8.67 20.03 -5.99
CA THR A 98 9.66 19.05 -6.48
C THR A 98 11.06 19.64 -6.64
N ASP A 99 11.16 20.79 -7.34
CA ASP A 99 12.46 21.46 -7.55
C ASP A 99 13.00 22.11 -6.27
N ALA A 100 12.13 22.71 -5.46
CA ALA A 100 12.49 23.39 -4.23
C ALA A 100 12.96 22.39 -3.16
N ALA A 101 12.28 21.24 -3.08
CA ALA A 101 12.64 20.14 -2.19
C ALA A 101 13.91 19.38 -2.63
N GLY A 102 14.38 19.62 -3.86
CA GLY A 102 15.55 18.91 -4.39
C GLY A 102 15.28 17.41 -4.57
N LEU A 103 14.06 17.04 -4.95
CA LEU A 103 13.70 15.66 -5.29
C LEU A 103 14.39 15.30 -6.62
N ASP A 104 15.64 14.84 -6.53
CA ASP A 104 16.48 14.53 -7.68
C ASP A 104 16.54 13.01 -7.88
N PHE A 105 15.50 12.48 -8.52
CA PHE A 105 15.40 11.09 -8.93
C PHE A 105 15.11 11.04 -10.43
N ASP A 106 16.04 10.52 -11.22
CA ASP A 106 15.97 10.42 -12.68
C ASP A 106 15.79 8.96 -13.19
N GLY A 107 15.59 8.01 -12.27
CA GLY A 107 15.34 6.60 -12.56
C GLY A 107 13.95 6.33 -13.17
N TYR A 108 13.71 5.07 -13.51
CA TYR A 108 12.36 4.59 -13.84
C TYR A 108 11.67 4.20 -12.53
N GLY A 109 10.90 5.12 -11.94
CA GLY A 109 10.27 4.93 -10.65
C GLY A 109 9.15 3.90 -10.68
N MET A 110 9.02 3.17 -9.58
CA MET A 110 7.96 2.19 -9.37
C MET A 110 7.09 2.61 -8.19
N GLY A 111 7.61 2.55 -6.99
CA GLY A 111 6.94 2.85 -5.74
C GLY A 111 7.87 3.48 -4.72
N GLY A 112 7.41 3.61 -3.48
CA GLY A 112 8.25 4.13 -2.41
C GLY A 112 7.66 3.96 -1.03
N ALA A 113 8.52 4.20 -0.03
CA ALA A 113 8.18 4.23 1.39
C ALA A 113 8.92 5.38 2.08
N ALA A 114 8.31 5.94 3.12
CA ALA A 114 8.88 7.01 3.93
C ALA A 114 9.03 6.56 5.39
N GLY A 115 10.18 6.92 6.01
CA GLY A 115 10.49 6.61 7.40
C GLY A 115 11.73 7.38 7.85
N ASP A 116 11.85 7.67 9.14
CA ASP A 116 13.02 8.30 9.75
C ASP A 116 14.13 7.24 9.90
N VAL A 117 15.07 7.18 8.94
CA VAL A 117 16.09 6.13 8.91
C VAL A 117 17.38 6.52 9.65
N ASP A 118 17.61 7.80 9.93
CA ASP A 118 18.83 8.23 10.63
C ASP A 118 18.56 8.82 12.03
N GLY A 119 17.31 8.77 12.49
CA GLY A 119 16.90 9.09 13.85
C GLY A 119 16.90 10.59 14.16
N ASP A 120 16.84 11.44 13.12
CA ASP A 120 16.87 12.89 13.27
C ASP A 120 15.48 13.53 13.44
N GLY A 121 14.41 12.75 13.22
CA GLY A 121 13.01 13.12 13.39
C GLY A 121 12.33 13.62 12.13
N ASP A 122 13.01 13.63 10.99
CA ASP A 122 12.48 14.00 9.68
C ASP A 122 12.29 12.74 8.84
N LEU A 123 11.19 12.62 8.09
CA LEU A 123 10.93 11.43 7.29
C LEU A 123 11.78 11.42 6.02
N ASP A 124 12.61 10.40 5.87
CA ASP A 124 13.36 10.09 4.66
C ASP A 124 12.48 9.30 3.68
N LEU A 125 12.92 9.26 2.42
CA LEU A 125 12.14 8.63 1.35
C LEU A 125 12.98 7.59 0.61
N TYR A 126 12.51 6.35 0.52
CA TYR A 126 13.05 5.33 -0.36
C TYR A 126 12.19 5.17 -1.60
N VAL A 127 12.80 5.29 -2.80
CA VAL A 127 12.14 5.15 -4.09
C VAL A 127 12.62 3.88 -4.77
N THR A 128 11.71 2.95 -5.04
CA THR A 128 11.99 1.74 -5.81
C THR A 128 11.94 2.02 -7.31
N ALA A 129 12.71 1.27 -8.10
CA ALA A 129 12.88 1.53 -9.52
C ALA A 129 13.04 0.26 -10.37
N PHE A 130 12.77 0.39 -11.65
CA PHE A 130 13.32 -0.50 -12.67
C PHE A 130 14.75 -0.07 -12.98
N GLY A 131 15.70 -0.63 -12.28
CA GLY A 131 17.10 -0.21 -12.19
C GLY A 131 17.44 0.25 -10.78
N LYS A 132 18.38 1.17 -10.62
CA LYS A 132 18.84 1.59 -9.30
C LYS A 132 17.75 2.28 -8.49
N ASN A 133 17.53 1.77 -7.29
CA ASN A 133 16.72 2.43 -6.26
C ASN A 133 17.47 3.65 -5.69
N GLU A 134 16.73 4.55 -5.04
CA GLU A 134 17.33 5.73 -4.40
C GLU A 134 16.77 5.93 -2.98
N LEU A 135 17.66 6.18 -2.04
CA LEU A 135 17.32 6.73 -0.73
C LEU A 135 17.54 8.24 -0.76
N LEU A 136 16.52 9.00 -0.48
CA LEU A 136 16.54 10.44 -0.40
C LEU A 136 16.46 10.86 1.07
N LEU A 137 17.56 11.33 1.64
CA LEU A 137 17.63 11.77 3.02
C LEU A 137 17.03 13.16 3.16
N ASN A 138 16.09 13.33 4.05
CA ASN A 138 15.53 14.62 4.44
C ASN A 138 16.56 15.39 5.28
N LEU A 139 16.67 16.69 5.08
CA LEU A 139 17.64 17.54 5.78
C LEU A 139 16.97 18.43 6.86
N GLY A 140 15.71 18.16 7.21
CA GLY A 140 14.95 18.94 8.18
C GLY A 140 14.67 20.38 7.76
N THR A 141 14.82 20.66 6.49
CA THR A 141 14.63 22.01 5.90
C THR A 141 13.67 22.00 4.73
N GLY A 142 12.86 20.95 4.59
CA GLY A 142 12.02 20.69 3.43
C GLY A 142 12.84 20.38 2.17
N ARG A 143 14.02 19.76 2.33
CA ARG A 143 14.92 19.41 1.21
C ARG A 143 15.50 18.03 1.37
N PHE A 144 15.57 17.31 0.26
CA PHE A 144 16.18 16.00 0.16
C PHE A 144 17.61 16.04 -0.40
N ARG A 145 18.38 15.01 -0.08
CA ARG A 145 19.70 14.71 -0.62
C ARG A 145 19.77 13.23 -0.98
N ALA A 146 20.21 12.93 -2.20
CA ALA A 146 20.46 11.54 -2.61
C ALA A 146 21.49 10.86 -1.69
N GLY A 147 21.19 9.65 -1.25
CA GLY A 147 21.99 8.88 -0.30
C GLY A 147 22.11 7.39 -0.61
N GLY A 148 21.37 6.86 -1.58
CA GLY A 148 21.27 5.43 -1.84
C GLY A 148 22.61 4.73 -2.06
N VAL A 149 23.51 5.31 -2.86
CA VAL A 149 24.86 4.78 -3.09
C VAL A 149 25.73 4.86 -1.84
N GLU A 150 25.68 5.97 -1.10
CA GLU A 150 26.48 6.18 0.12
C GLU A 150 26.05 5.22 1.23
N ARG A 151 24.77 4.87 1.25
CA ARG A 151 24.12 4.03 2.27
C ARG A 151 24.00 2.56 1.85
N GLU A 152 24.51 2.18 0.67
CA GLU A 152 24.54 0.81 0.12
C GLU A 152 23.17 0.17 -0.11
N VAL A 153 22.14 0.99 -0.44
CA VAL A 153 20.76 0.54 -0.73
C VAL A 153 20.32 0.85 -2.17
N ASP A 154 21.24 1.17 -3.07
CA ASP A 154 20.97 1.46 -4.49
C ASP A 154 20.79 0.17 -5.32
N ASP A 155 19.92 -0.74 -4.87
CA ASP A 155 19.65 -2.02 -5.54
C ASP A 155 19.39 -1.81 -7.04
N PRO A 156 20.13 -2.47 -7.94
CA PRO A 156 20.01 -2.25 -9.38
C PRO A 156 18.97 -3.16 -10.06
N ARG A 157 18.26 -3.98 -9.31
CA ARG A 157 17.25 -4.91 -9.82
C ARG A 157 15.97 -4.15 -10.19
N TRP A 158 15.01 -4.87 -10.72
CA TRP A 158 13.67 -4.33 -10.83
C TRP A 158 12.96 -4.50 -9.48
N SER A 159 13.03 -3.46 -8.66
CA SER A 159 12.32 -3.41 -7.39
C SER A 159 10.90 -2.89 -7.60
N ALA A 160 9.93 -3.53 -6.96
CA ALA A 160 8.53 -3.14 -6.95
C ALA A 160 8.21 -2.31 -5.70
N SER A 161 7.81 -2.95 -4.61
CA SER A 161 7.49 -2.29 -3.35
C SER A 161 8.67 -2.28 -2.38
N ALA A 162 8.60 -1.41 -1.37
CA ALA A 162 9.47 -1.43 -0.22
C ALA A 162 8.67 -1.14 1.05
N ALA A 163 9.18 -1.60 2.19
CA ALA A 163 8.61 -1.27 3.50
C ALA A 163 9.73 -1.08 4.52
N PHE A 164 9.55 -0.10 5.39
CA PHE A 164 10.37 0.07 6.59
C PHE A 164 9.73 -0.61 7.80
N GLY A 165 10.55 -1.16 8.69
CA GLY A 165 10.13 -1.73 9.97
C GLY A 165 11.31 -1.98 10.88
N ASP A 166 11.12 -1.89 12.18
CA ASP A 166 12.12 -2.23 13.20
C ASP A 166 12.08 -3.74 13.44
N ILE A 167 12.79 -4.52 12.59
CA ILE A 167 12.66 -5.98 12.53
C ILE A 167 13.39 -6.72 13.66
N ASP A 168 14.36 -6.09 14.31
CA ASP A 168 15.09 -6.69 15.44
C ASP A 168 14.80 -5.99 16.79
N LEU A 169 13.89 -5.01 16.77
CA LEU A 169 13.40 -4.25 17.91
C LEU A 169 14.52 -3.50 18.65
N ASP A 170 15.49 -2.99 17.89
CA ASP A 170 16.58 -2.15 18.42
C ASP A 170 16.23 -0.65 18.40
N GLY A 171 15.15 -0.28 17.75
CA GLY A 171 14.60 1.08 17.69
C GLY A 171 14.85 1.79 16.36
N ASP A 172 15.61 1.18 15.47
CA ASP A 172 15.99 1.74 14.17
C ASP A 172 15.16 1.11 13.05
N LEU A 173 14.86 1.87 11.98
CA LEU A 173 14.09 1.32 10.86
C LEU A 173 14.99 0.58 9.88
N ASP A 174 14.72 -0.71 9.71
CA ASP A 174 15.28 -1.54 8.66
C ASP A 174 14.44 -1.43 7.39
N LEU A 175 15.00 -1.87 6.26
CA LEU A 175 14.38 -1.74 4.94
C LEU A 175 14.24 -3.11 4.27
N TYR A 176 13.01 -3.48 3.91
CA TYR A 176 12.74 -4.61 3.05
C TYR A 176 12.36 -4.14 1.64
N VAL A 177 13.01 -4.69 0.62
CA VAL A 177 12.81 -4.33 -0.79
C VAL A 177 12.39 -5.56 -1.57
N VAL A 178 11.20 -5.48 -2.16
CA VAL A 178 10.63 -6.52 -3.00
C VAL A 178 11.12 -6.37 -4.43
N ASN A 179 11.68 -7.43 -4.98
CA ASN A 179 12.17 -7.51 -6.35
C ASN A 179 11.25 -8.38 -7.21
N TYR A 180 11.01 -7.97 -8.46
CA TYR A 180 10.02 -8.62 -9.31
C TYR A 180 10.66 -9.71 -10.19
N THR A 181 11.08 -9.36 -11.39
CA THR A 181 11.61 -10.35 -12.33
C THR A 181 12.94 -9.92 -12.94
N ASP A 182 13.66 -10.88 -13.57
CA ASP A 182 14.89 -10.61 -14.30
C ASP A 182 14.67 -9.95 -15.69
N PHE A 183 13.45 -9.43 -15.93
CA PHE A 183 13.15 -8.68 -17.15
C PHE A 183 14.13 -7.51 -17.30
N SER A 184 14.57 -7.31 -18.55
CA SER A 184 15.32 -6.12 -18.95
C SER A 184 14.96 -5.75 -20.39
N THR A 185 15.27 -4.52 -20.81
CA THR A 185 15.04 -4.09 -22.18
C THR A 185 15.89 -4.85 -23.19
N THR A 186 16.93 -5.58 -22.76
CA THR A 186 17.82 -6.40 -23.59
C THR A 186 17.41 -7.86 -23.70
N ASN A 187 16.67 -8.42 -22.70
CA ASN A 187 16.12 -9.77 -22.76
C ASN A 187 14.62 -9.79 -23.09
N HIS A 188 14.07 -8.65 -23.50
CA HIS A 188 12.66 -8.47 -23.84
C HIS A 188 12.18 -9.52 -24.85
N LYS A 189 11.05 -10.14 -24.54
CA LYS A 189 10.38 -11.14 -25.37
C LYS A 189 9.18 -10.53 -26.10
N PHE A 190 8.77 -11.15 -27.19
CA PHE A 190 7.57 -10.74 -27.93
C PHE A 190 6.46 -11.71 -27.61
N CYS A 191 5.39 -11.24 -26.97
CA CYS A 191 4.25 -12.06 -26.58
C CYS A 191 3.02 -11.75 -27.43
N GLY A 192 2.22 -12.78 -27.65
CA GLY A 192 0.99 -12.75 -28.43
C GLY A 192 -0.21 -13.20 -27.58
N PRO A 193 -1.34 -13.62 -28.22
CA PRO A 193 -2.52 -14.09 -27.50
C PRO A 193 -2.17 -15.12 -26.45
N ALA A 194 -2.68 -14.93 -25.22
CA ALA A 194 -2.45 -15.80 -24.06
C ALA A 194 -0.97 -15.95 -23.62
N GLY A 195 -0.16 -14.90 -23.76
CA GLY A 195 1.23 -14.91 -23.26
C GLY A 195 2.18 -15.87 -23.96
N SER A 196 1.78 -16.46 -25.08
CA SER A 196 2.56 -17.44 -25.80
C SER A 196 3.84 -16.86 -26.42
N ASP A 197 4.97 -17.52 -26.19
CA ASP A 197 6.22 -17.24 -26.89
C ASP A 197 6.06 -17.50 -28.39
N GLY A 198 6.32 -16.50 -29.23
CA GLY A 198 6.42 -16.70 -30.70
C GLY A 198 5.31 -16.16 -31.58
N ALA A 199 4.54 -15.15 -31.15
CA ALA A 199 3.71 -14.41 -32.10
C ALA A 199 4.61 -13.79 -33.17
N LYS A 200 4.48 -14.23 -34.42
CA LYS A 200 5.19 -13.63 -35.54
C LYS A 200 4.86 -12.14 -35.62
N ALA A 201 5.87 -11.32 -35.74
CA ALA A 201 5.84 -9.85 -35.63
C ALA A 201 4.85 -9.12 -36.56
N ASP A 202 4.09 -9.81 -37.40
CA ASP A 202 3.37 -9.25 -38.56
C ASP A 202 1.83 -9.20 -38.41
N THR A 203 1.25 -9.63 -37.30
CA THR A 203 -0.19 -9.48 -37.11
C THR A 203 -0.46 -8.25 -36.21
N ALA A 204 -0.70 -7.10 -36.84
CA ALA A 204 -1.12 -5.89 -36.14
C ALA A 204 -2.34 -6.20 -35.24
N GLY A 205 -2.22 -5.94 -33.94
CA GLY A 205 -3.26 -6.19 -32.94
C GLY A 205 -3.18 -7.53 -32.20
N ALA A 206 -2.25 -8.44 -32.56
CA ALA A 206 -2.06 -9.70 -31.83
C ALA A 206 -0.90 -9.67 -30.81
N ARG A 207 -0.25 -8.51 -30.61
CA ARG A 207 0.81 -8.35 -29.61
C ARG A 207 0.21 -7.87 -28.28
N GLY A 208 0.73 -8.42 -27.18
CA GLY A 208 0.44 -8.01 -25.82
C GLY A 208 1.71 -7.87 -25.00
N TYR A 209 1.58 -7.32 -23.81
CA TYR A 209 2.63 -7.37 -22.79
C TYR A 209 2.83 -8.81 -22.33
N CYS A 210 4.07 -9.18 -22.04
CA CYS A 210 4.38 -10.53 -21.56
C CYS A 210 3.91 -10.74 -20.12
N HIS A 211 3.54 -11.98 -19.80
CA HIS A 211 3.32 -12.42 -18.41
C HIS A 211 4.64 -12.61 -17.67
N PRO A 212 4.64 -12.52 -16.34
CA PRO A 212 5.84 -12.74 -15.51
C PRO A 212 6.46 -14.12 -15.73
N ASP A 213 5.68 -15.17 -15.94
CA ASP A 213 6.12 -16.55 -16.24
C ASP A 213 7.14 -16.66 -17.39
N MET A 214 7.26 -15.62 -18.20
CA MET A 214 8.26 -15.56 -19.27
C MET A 214 9.66 -15.20 -18.76
N TYR A 215 9.79 -14.81 -17.50
CA TYR A 215 11.02 -14.36 -16.85
C TYR A 215 11.20 -15.12 -15.55
N ASN A 216 12.38 -15.02 -14.93
CA ASN A 216 12.59 -15.60 -13.62
C ASN A 216 12.30 -14.55 -12.54
N GLY A 217 11.75 -14.96 -11.43
CA GLY A 217 11.68 -14.14 -10.23
C GLY A 217 13.08 -13.76 -9.73
N VAL A 218 13.15 -12.71 -8.94
CA VAL A 218 14.42 -12.16 -8.42
C VAL A 218 14.31 -12.00 -6.91
N ALA A 219 15.29 -12.53 -6.18
CA ALA A 219 15.29 -12.52 -4.73
C ALA A 219 15.21 -11.09 -4.14
N ASP A 220 14.34 -10.94 -3.15
CA ASP A 220 14.16 -9.73 -2.35
C ASP A 220 15.41 -9.39 -1.53
N ARG A 221 15.41 -8.23 -0.90
CA ARG A 221 16.49 -7.78 -0.03
C ARG A 221 15.98 -7.25 1.29
N LEU A 222 16.67 -7.65 2.35
CA LEU A 222 16.57 -7.06 3.66
C LEU A 222 17.87 -6.32 3.98
N TYR A 223 17.74 -5.05 4.28
CA TYR A 223 18.84 -4.18 4.67
C TYR A 223 18.66 -3.79 6.15
N ARG A 224 19.63 -4.14 7.00
CA ARG A 224 19.66 -3.72 8.41
C ARG A 224 20.34 -2.38 8.56
N ASN A 225 19.71 -1.51 9.33
CA ASN A 225 20.19 -0.18 9.66
C ASN A 225 21.12 -0.21 10.87
N ASP A 226 22.00 0.77 10.98
CA ASP A 226 22.87 1.00 12.16
C ASP A 226 22.38 2.17 13.03
N GLY A 227 21.12 2.64 12.82
CA GLY A 227 20.51 3.77 13.51
C GLY A 227 21.01 5.15 13.07
N ARG A 228 21.76 5.21 11.99
CA ARG A 228 22.24 6.45 11.38
C ARG A 228 22.01 6.46 9.86
N GLY A 229 21.08 5.60 9.41
CA GLY A 229 20.77 5.42 8.01
C GLY A 229 21.86 4.75 7.19
N PHE A 230 22.81 4.02 7.79
CA PHE A 230 23.73 3.15 7.06
C PHE A 230 23.25 1.71 7.14
N PHE A 231 23.19 1.07 5.99
CA PHE A 231 22.56 -0.23 5.86
C PHE A 231 23.57 -1.32 5.48
N VAL A 232 23.25 -2.55 5.85
CA VAL A 232 23.99 -3.76 5.47
C VAL A 232 22.99 -4.78 4.92
N ASP A 233 23.27 -5.39 3.76
CA ASP A 233 22.46 -6.50 3.23
C ASP A 233 22.51 -7.70 4.21
N ALA A 234 21.41 -7.93 4.90
CA ALA A 234 21.22 -8.97 5.90
C ALA A 234 20.37 -10.14 5.41
N THR A 235 19.98 -10.17 4.13
CA THR A 235 19.02 -11.12 3.55
C THR A 235 19.35 -12.57 3.90
N VAL A 236 20.59 -13.00 3.70
CA VAL A 236 21.00 -14.39 3.94
C VAL A 236 21.10 -14.70 5.43
N GLU A 237 21.68 -13.81 6.22
CA GLU A 237 21.86 -14.03 7.66
C GLU A 237 20.55 -14.01 8.44
N SER A 238 19.56 -13.28 7.94
CA SER A 238 18.21 -13.23 8.53
C SER A 238 17.35 -14.46 8.21
N GLY A 239 17.84 -15.39 7.39
CA GLY A 239 17.10 -16.62 7.07
C GLY A 239 16.07 -16.48 5.95
N LEU A 240 16.02 -15.33 5.27
CA LEU A 240 15.10 -15.08 4.16
C LEU A 240 15.50 -15.85 2.89
N GLY A 241 16.72 -16.35 2.86
CA GLY A 241 17.20 -17.26 1.82
C GLY A 241 17.40 -16.58 0.46
N ASP A 242 17.38 -17.42 -0.57
CA ASP A 242 17.43 -16.99 -1.96
C ASP A 242 16.06 -17.22 -2.64
N ALA A 243 14.96 -17.08 -1.90
CA ALA A 243 13.63 -17.12 -2.47
C ALA A 243 13.55 -16.07 -3.59
N ALA A 244 13.30 -16.54 -4.80
CA ALA A 244 13.37 -15.71 -6.01
C ALA A 244 12.04 -15.83 -6.75
N GLU A 245 10.99 -15.39 -6.08
CA GLU A 245 9.63 -15.27 -6.61
C GLU A 245 9.44 -13.89 -7.27
N ALA A 246 8.35 -13.75 -8.03
CA ALA A 246 7.99 -12.49 -8.67
C ALA A 246 7.22 -11.59 -7.70
N GLY A 247 7.91 -10.98 -6.74
CA GLY A 247 7.31 -10.16 -5.69
C GLY A 247 6.80 -8.80 -6.16
N LEU A 248 5.64 -8.35 -5.67
CA LEU A 248 5.06 -7.05 -5.99
C LEU A 248 4.67 -6.23 -4.75
N GLY A 249 3.99 -6.81 -3.79
CA GLY A 249 3.54 -6.11 -2.59
C GLY A 249 4.20 -6.65 -1.32
N VAL A 250 4.36 -5.82 -0.29
CA VAL A 250 4.90 -6.22 1.01
C VAL A 250 4.22 -5.48 2.14
N VAL A 251 4.03 -6.18 3.25
CA VAL A 251 3.70 -5.59 4.55
C VAL A 251 4.57 -6.20 5.65
N ILE A 252 4.90 -5.37 6.64
CA ILE A 252 5.59 -5.74 7.87
C ILE A 252 4.64 -5.52 9.04
N GLY A 253 4.50 -6.49 9.93
CA GLY A 253 3.64 -6.38 11.13
C GLY A 253 3.62 -7.65 11.96
N ASP A 254 3.06 -7.60 13.15
CA ASP A 254 2.89 -8.75 14.04
C ASP A 254 1.68 -9.60 13.61
N LEU A 255 1.94 -10.65 12.81
CA LEU A 255 0.91 -11.52 12.20
C LEU A 255 0.52 -12.70 13.08
N ASP A 256 1.34 -13.08 14.04
CA ASP A 256 1.08 -14.23 14.91
C ASP A 256 0.76 -13.85 16.37
N GLY A 257 0.97 -12.60 16.76
CA GLY A 257 0.66 -12.03 18.07
C GLY A 257 1.79 -12.20 19.09
N ASP A 258 3.02 -12.49 18.65
CA ASP A 258 4.18 -12.69 19.52
C ASP A 258 5.00 -11.41 19.77
N ALA A 259 4.62 -10.31 19.12
CA ALA A 259 5.23 -8.98 19.14
C ALA A 259 6.57 -8.83 18.39
N TRP A 260 7.02 -9.86 17.67
CA TRP A 260 8.08 -9.70 16.68
C TRP A 260 7.45 -9.35 15.32
N PRO A 261 8.06 -8.47 14.54
CA PRO A 261 7.58 -8.20 13.20
C PRO A 261 7.76 -9.41 12.27
N ASP A 262 6.70 -9.72 11.54
CA ASP A 262 6.67 -10.71 10.47
C ASP A 262 6.68 -9.99 9.12
N LEU A 263 7.01 -10.71 8.05
CA LEU A 263 6.97 -10.23 6.67
C LEU A 263 5.94 -11.03 5.87
N TYR A 264 5.11 -10.33 5.09
CA TYR A 264 4.28 -10.96 4.09
C TYR A 264 4.52 -10.32 2.73
N VAL A 265 4.81 -11.17 1.71
CA VAL A 265 5.08 -10.73 0.33
C VAL A 265 4.04 -11.33 -0.59
N ALA A 266 3.36 -10.46 -1.35
CA ALA A 266 2.45 -10.86 -2.42
C ALA A 266 3.22 -11.05 -3.72
N ASN A 267 3.14 -12.25 -4.30
CA ASN A 267 3.88 -12.67 -5.48
C ASN A 267 2.96 -12.89 -6.69
N ASP A 268 3.41 -12.45 -7.86
CA ASP A 268 2.68 -12.58 -9.13
C ASP A 268 2.90 -13.96 -9.76
N LYS A 269 1.90 -14.84 -9.65
CA LYS A 269 1.91 -16.24 -10.13
C LYS A 269 2.79 -17.20 -9.34
N ASP A 270 3.49 -16.74 -8.35
CA ASP A 270 4.25 -17.55 -7.42
C ASP A 270 3.52 -17.62 -6.06
N PRO A 271 3.83 -18.60 -5.19
CA PRO A 271 3.26 -18.62 -3.84
C PRO A 271 3.59 -17.33 -3.09
N ASN A 272 2.60 -16.76 -2.41
CA ASN A 272 2.90 -15.67 -1.49
C ASN A 272 3.78 -16.17 -0.34
N LEU A 273 4.66 -15.30 0.16
CA LEU A 273 5.58 -15.66 1.24
C LEU A 273 5.12 -15.07 2.57
N LEU A 274 5.19 -15.86 3.62
CA LEU A 274 5.05 -15.41 4.99
C LEU A 274 6.28 -15.86 5.77
N PHE A 275 7.05 -14.90 6.22
CA PHE A 275 8.22 -15.12 7.06
C PHE A 275 7.91 -14.67 8.49
N ARG A 276 7.91 -15.62 9.42
CA ARG A 276 7.69 -15.35 10.83
C ARG A 276 8.97 -14.83 11.48
N GLY A 277 8.90 -13.68 12.14
CA GLY A 277 9.99 -13.17 12.96
C GLY A 277 10.24 -14.03 14.19
N VAL A 278 11.49 -14.42 14.42
CA VAL A 278 11.87 -15.24 15.57
C VAL A 278 12.82 -14.52 16.53
N GLY A 279 12.94 -13.21 16.35
CA GLY A 279 13.79 -12.33 17.14
C GLY A 279 15.18 -12.12 16.54
N ASP A 280 15.86 -11.08 17.01
CA ASP A 280 17.19 -10.66 16.56
C ASP A 280 17.28 -10.47 15.02
N GLY A 281 16.19 -10.00 14.37
CA GLY A 281 16.12 -9.78 12.92
C GLY A 281 16.21 -11.04 12.08
N ARG A 282 15.80 -12.20 12.63
CA ARG A 282 15.77 -13.48 11.94
C ARG A 282 14.36 -13.97 11.70
N PHE A 283 14.19 -14.73 10.61
CA PHE A 283 12.91 -15.21 10.14
C PHE A 283 12.92 -16.71 9.86
N GLU A 284 11.75 -17.31 9.98
CA GLU A 284 11.45 -18.68 9.55
C GLU A 284 10.35 -18.64 8.49
N ASP A 285 10.54 -19.38 7.39
CA ASP A 285 9.55 -19.48 6.32
C ASP A 285 8.37 -20.37 6.77
N GLU A 286 7.24 -19.72 7.00
CA GLU A 286 5.96 -20.36 7.37
C GLU A 286 4.93 -20.30 6.22
N SER A 287 5.33 -19.89 5.01
CA SER A 287 4.44 -19.65 3.86
C SER A 287 3.48 -20.82 3.63
N LEU A 288 3.99 -22.03 3.56
CA LEU A 288 3.18 -23.23 3.30
C LEU A 288 2.20 -23.55 4.45
N LEU A 289 2.59 -23.27 5.68
CA LEU A 289 1.81 -23.62 6.88
C LEU A 289 0.83 -22.51 7.27
N SER A 290 1.08 -21.29 6.84
CA SER A 290 0.26 -20.12 7.16
C SER A 290 -1.18 -20.21 6.64
N GLY A 291 -1.41 -20.89 5.50
CA GLY A 291 -2.69 -20.90 4.80
C GLY A 291 -2.95 -19.64 3.95
N ALA A 292 -1.96 -18.74 3.80
CA ALA A 292 -2.06 -17.49 3.01
C ALA A 292 -1.14 -17.46 1.77
N ALA A 293 -0.44 -18.57 1.46
CA ALA A 293 0.45 -18.66 0.28
C ALA A 293 -0.29 -19.02 -1.01
N TYR A 294 -1.45 -19.65 -0.91
CA TYR A 294 -2.20 -20.19 -2.04
C TYR A 294 -3.71 -19.94 -1.88
N ASP A 295 -4.43 -20.09 -2.97
CA ASP A 295 -5.88 -20.18 -2.90
C ASP A 295 -6.34 -21.49 -2.17
N ARG A 296 -7.62 -21.60 -1.90
CA ARG A 296 -8.20 -22.80 -1.26
C ARG A 296 -8.05 -24.11 -2.06
N SER A 297 -7.63 -24.04 -3.31
CA SER A 297 -7.37 -25.18 -4.20
C SER A 297 -5.90 -25.55 -4.26
N GLY A 298 -5.04 -24.80 -3.57
CA GLY A 298 -3.59 -24.97 -3.57
C GLY A 298 -2.93 -24.41 -4.83
N ILE A 299 -3.55 -23.41 -5.47
CA ILE A 299 -3.02 -22.72 -6.65
C ILE A 299 -2.43 -21.38 -6.23
N ALA A 300 -1.22 -21.07 -6.68
CA ALA A 300 -0.64 -19.74 -6.55
C ALA A 300 -1.39 -18.75 -7.44
N GLU A 301 -1.73 -17.60 -6.90
CA GLU A 301 -2.44 -16.53 -7.60
C GLU A 301 -1.48 -15.39 -7.97
N ALA A 302 -1.90 -14.47 -8.82
CA ALA A 302 -1.10 -13.29 -9.18
C ALA A 302 -1.32 -12.19 -8.14
N GLY A 303 -0.65 -12.31 -7.00
CA GLY A 303 -0.71 -11.32 -5.92
C GLY A 303 0.01 -10.04 -6.30
N MET A 304 -0.65 -8.89 -6.07
CA MET A 304 -0.12 -7.57 -6.41
C MET A 304 -0.01 -6.65 -5.22
N GLY A 305 -1.10 -5.99 -4.82
CA GLY A 305 -1.15 -5.19 -3.61
C GLY A 305 -1.51 -6.03 -2.39
N VAL A 306 -1.04 -5.60 -1.24
CA VAL A 306 -1.33 -6.24 0.05
C VAL A 306 -1.66 -5.19 1.11
N GLU A 307 -2.68 -5.50 1.92
CA GLU A 307 -3.08 -4.69 3.08
C GLU A 307 -3.23 -5.57 4.31
N LEU A 308 -2.85 -5.03 5.45
CA LEU A 308 -2.88 -5.68 6.75
C LEU A 308 -3.75 -4.86 7.70
N ALA A 309 -4.84 -5.43 8.20
CA ALA A 309 -5.77 -4.73 9.08
C ALA A 309 -6.64 -5.71 9.87
N ASP A 310 -7.14 -5.28 11.02
CA ASP A 310 -8.20 -5.99 11.76
C ASP A 310 -9.55 -5.72 11.09
N LEU A 311 -9.96 -6.60 10.19
CA LEU A 311 -11.14 -6.43 9.34
C LEU A 311 -12.39 -7.10 9.90
N ASP A 312 -12.23 -8.08 10.80
CA ASP A 312 -13.37 -8.75 11.42
C ASP A 312 -13.63 -8.31 12.88
N GLY A 313 -12.81 -7.39 13.39
CA GLY A 313 -12.98 -6.75 14.69
C GLY A 313 -12.58 -7.65 15.87
N ASP A 314 -11.76 -8.68 15.64
CA ASP A 314 -11.35 -9.62 16.67
C ASP A 314 -10.01 -9.25 17.33
N GLY A 315 -9.38 -8.16 16.88
CA GLY A 315 -8.14 -7.60 17.41
C GLY A 315 -6.88 -8.21 16.81
N ARG A 316 -6.98 -9.13 15.84
CA ARG A 316 -5.84 -9.67 15.09
C ARG A 316 -5.73 -9.03 13.71
N GLN A 317 -4.57 -9.13 13.14
CA GLN A 317 -4.31 -8.60 11.80
C GLN A 317 -4.72 -9.64 10.74
N ASP A 318 -5.58 -9.22 9.81
CA ASP A 318 -5.98 -9.97 8.62
C ASP A 318 -5.22 -9.48 7.40
N LEU A 319 -5.12 -10.32 6.36
CA LEU A 319 -4.47 -9.98 5.10
C LEU A 319 -5.49 -9.88 3.96
N VAL A 320 -5.38 -8.84 3.15
CA VAL A 320 -6.06 -8.74 1.85
C VAL A 320 -5.00 -8.66 0.76
N VAL A 321 -5.13 -9.52 -0.27
CA VAL A 321 -4.25 -9.52 -1.43
C VAL A 321 -5.09 -9.31 -2.68
N THR A 322 -4.70 -8.35 -3.52
CA THR A 322 -5.34 -8.12 -4.82
C THR A 322 -4.74 -9.03 -5.87
N ASN A 323 -5.58 -9.54 -6.76
CA ASN A 323 -5.19 -10.56 -7.73
C ASN A 323 -5.61 -10.20 -9.16
N PHE A 324 -5.11 -10.98 -10.12
CA PHE A 324 -5.44 -10.86 -11.53
C PHE A 324 -6.92 -11.21 -11.82
N ALA A 325 -7.44 -10.76 -12.96
CA ALA A 325 -8.77 -11.10 -13.41
C ALA A 325 -8.98 -12.63 -13.45
N LEU A 326 -10.15 -13.09 -12.99
CA LEU A 326 -10.55 -14.50 -12.78
C LEU A 326 -9.95 -15.18 -11.54
N GLU A 327 -9.07 -14.53 -10.79
CA GLU A 327 -8.48 -15.08 -9.55
C GLU A 327 -9.12 -14.51 -8.30
N THR A 328 -9.90 -13.56 -8.26
CA THR A 328 -10.57 -12.91 -7.12
C THR A 328 -9.62 -12.39 -6.03
N ASN A 329 -9.91 -11.24 -5.47
CA ASN A 329 -9.12 -10.72 -4.35
C ASN A 329 -9.22 -11.65 -3.14
N ALA A 330 -8.08 -11.93 -2.53
CA ALA A 330 -8.00 -12.79 -1.36
C ALA A 330 -8.33 -12.01 -0.08
N PHE A 331 -8.99 -12.68 0.85
CA PHE A 331 -9.14 -12.26 2.24
C PHE A 331 -8.77 -13.41 3.14
N TYR A 332 -7.64 -13.29 3.79
CA TYR A 332 -7.10 -14.27 4.73
C TYR A 332 -7.32 -13.77 6.15
N ALA A 333 -8.39 -14.26 6.79
CA ALA A 333 -8.71 -13.92 8.18
C ALA A 333 -7.79 -14.67 9.14
N SER A 334 -7.22 -13.96 10.10
CA SER A 334 -6.31 -14.53 11.09
C SER A 334 -7.04 -15.48 12.05
N ALA A 335 -6.55 -16.70 12.15
CA ALA A 335 -6.98 -17.65 13.18
C ALA A 335 -6.08 -17.62 14.42
N GLY A 336 -5.09 -16.73 14.44
CA GLY A 336 -4.06 -16.59 15.47
C GLY A 336 -2.84 -17.46 15.23
N SER A 337 -1.73 -17.11 15.85
CA SER A 337 -0.45 -17.84 15.76
C SER A 337 0.05 -18.04 14.33
N GLY A 338 -0.05 -17.02 13.48
CA GLY A 338 0.43 -17.04 12.08
C GLY A 338 -0.39 -17.90 11.13
N VAL A 339 -1.56 -18.38 11.54
CA VAL A 339 -2.44 -19.22 10.71
C VAL A 339 -3.61 -18.37 10.18
N PHE A 340 -3.89 -18.49 8.89
CA PHE A 340 -4.92 -17.75 8.19
C PHE A 340 -5.94 -18.67 7.50
N LEU A 341 -7.16 -18.18 7.38
CA LEU A 341 -8.26 -18.86 6.72
C LEU A 341 -8.75 -18.03 5.53
N ASP A 342 -8.76 -18.59 4.33
CA ASP A 342 -9.34 -17.94 3.15
C ASP A 342 -10.86 -17.74 3.35
N ARG A 343 -11.26 -16.50 3.57
CA ARG A 343 -12.64 -16.07 3.82
C ARG A 343 -13.24 -15.26 2.67
N ARG A 344 -12.55 -15.09 1.56
CA ARG A 344 -12.98 -14.23 0.42
C ARG A 344 -14.41 -14.49 -0.07
N TYR A 345 -14.85 -15.76 -0.08
CA TYR A 345 -16.22 -16.12 -0.51
C TYR A 345 -17.28 -15.80 0.54
N PRO A 346 -17.19 -16.28 1.80
CA PRO A 346 -18.18 -15.93 2.82
C PRO A 346 -18.15 -14.46 3.22
N ALA A 347 -17.03 -13.78 3.04
CA ALA A 347 -16.88 -12.35 3.26
C ALA A 347 -17.55 -11.49 2.18
N GLY A 348 -17.79 -12.02 0.98
CA GLY A 348 -18.42 -11.26 -0.11
C GLY A 348 -17.46 -10.55 -1.06
N LEU A 349 -16.15 -10.77 -0.93
CA LEU A 349 -15.12 -10.14 -1.77
C LEU A 349 -14.92 -10.84 -3.12
N ALA A 350 -15.05 -12.17 -3.16
CA ALA A 350 -14.68 -12.97 -4.33
C ALA A 350 -15.51 -12.66 -5.59
N GLN A 351 -16.84 -12.70 -5.48
CA GLN A 351 -17.70 -12.56 -6.66
C GLN A 351 -17.59 -11.17 -7.34
N PRO A 352 -17.58 -10.05 -6.59
CA PRO A 352 -17.42 -8.72 -7.19
C PRO A 352 -16.06 -8.47 -7.84
N SER A 353 -14.96 -9.06 -7.32
CA SER A 353 -13.61 -8.87 -7.85
C SER A 353 -13.29 -9.75 -9.06
N LEU A 354 -14.07 -10.82 -9.32
CA LEU A 354 -13.75 -11.87 -10.30
C LEU A 354 -13.38 -11.37 -11.71
N GLN A 355 -13.98 -10.28 -12.19
CA GLN A 355 -13.76 -9.77 -13.55
C GLN A 355 -12.82 -8.56 -13.59
N HIS A 356 -12.28 -8.18 -12.46
CA HIS A 356 -11.38 -7.04 -12.32
C HIS A 356 -9.95 -7.53 -12.14
N LEU A 357 -9.00 -6.76 -12.65
CA LEU A 357 -7.59 -6.88 -12.35
C LEU A 357 -7.27 -5.80 -11.35
N ALA A 358 -6.90 -6.19 -10.13
CA ALA A 358 -6.76 -5.30 -9.02
C ALA A 358 -5.28 -5.10 -8.63
N PHE A 359 -4.93 -3.87 -8.25
CA PHE A 359 -3.58 -3.48 -7.82
C PHE A 359 -3.60 -2.93 -6.40
N GLY A 360 -3.78 -1.62 -6.23
CA GLY A 360 -3.83 -1.00 -4.91
C GLY A 360 -5.00 -1.50 -4.07
N VAL A 361 -4.78 -1.61 -2.77
CA VAL A 361 -5.80 -1.91 -1.76
C VAL A 361 -5.52 -1.11 -0.50
N ASN A 362 -6.55 -0.50 0.08
CA ASN A 362 -6.42 0.27 1.31
C ASN A 362 -7.58 -0.05 2.25
N ALA A 363 -7.26 -0.22 3.52
CA ALA A 363 -8.24 -0.30 4.59
C ALA A 363 -8.48 1.11 5.16
N LEU A 364 -9.75 1.53 5.18
CA LEU A 364 -10.18 2.82 5.72
C LEU A 364 -11.58 2.69 6.33
N ASP A 365 -11.88 3.50 7.29
CA ASP A 365 -13.23 3.59 7.88
C ASP A 365 -13.98 4.70 7.14
N ALA A 366 -14.60 4.34 6.01
CA ALA A 366 -15.17 5.30 5.08
C ALA A 366 -16.47 5.94 5.57
N ASP A 367 -17.20 5.29 6.47
CA ASP A 367 -18.45 5.79 7.06
C ASP A 367 -18.33 6.18 8.54
N LEU A 368 -17.11 6.11 9.09
CA LEU A 368 -16.77 6.44 10.48
C LEU A 368 -17.54 5.61 11.51
N ASP A 369 -17.93 4.38 11.15
CA ASP A 369 -18.66 3.49 12.06
C ASP A 369 -17.72 2.65 12.95
N GLY A 370 -16.41 2.67 12.67
CA GLY A 370 -15.33 1.98 13.39
C GLY A 370 -14.93 0.63 12.80
N ASP A 371 -15.67 0.08 11.82
CA ASP A 371 -15.25 -1.08 11.05
C ASP A 371 -14.46 -0.63 9.82
N LEU A 372 -13.38 -1.33 9.45
CA LEU A 372 -12.58 -0.94 8.30
C LEU A 372 -13.19 -1.46 7.01
N ASP A 373 -13.46 -0.56 6.07
CA ASP A 373 -13.82 -0.81 4.69
C ASP A 373 -12.58 -1.06 3.83
N LEU A 374 -12.79 -1.52 2.59
CA LEU A 374 -11.71 -1.75 1.64
C LEU A 374 -11.95 -0.97 0.35
N PHE A 375 -10.98 -0.14 -0.03
CA PHE A 375 -10.88 0.41 -1.37
C PHE A 375 -9.96 -0.47 -2.21
N VAL A 376 -10.34 -0.73 -3.48
CA VAL A 376 -9.54 -1.52 -4.43
C VAL A 376 -9.41 -0.77 -5.75
N ALA A 377 -8.16 -0.51 -6.14
CA ALA A 377 -7.79 0.14 -7.39
C ALA A 377 -7.68 -0.91 -8.52
N ASN A 378 -8.50 -0.76 -9.56
CA ASN A 378 -8.60 -1.71 -10.65
C ASN A 378 -8.12 -1.12 -12.00
N GLY A 379 -7.49 -1.96 -12.83
CA GLY A 379 -7.07 -1.57 -14.17
C GLY A 379 -6.28 -2.65 -14.87
N HIS A 380 -6.64 -2.97 -16.12
CA HIS A 380 -5.97 -4.04 -16.85
C HIS A 380 -4.56 -3.62 -17.34
N ILE A 381 -3.68 -4.62 -17.54
CA ILE A 381 -2.34 -4.39 -18.12
C ILE A 381 -2.35 -4.37 -19.66
N GLN A 382 -3.34 -4.98 -20.30
CA GLN A 382 -3.42 -5.14 -21.74
C GLN A 382 -4.41 -4.16 -22.36
N PRO A 383 -3.96 -3.14 -23.14
CA PRO A 383 -4.87 -2.21 -23.81
C PRO A 383 -5.80 -2.89 -24.83
N ASN A 384 -5.42 -4.07 -25.29
CA ASN A 384 -6.13 -4.88 -26.28
C ASN A 384 -6.66 -6.22 -25.71
N ALA A 385 -6.93 -6.29 -24.41
CA ALA A 385 -7.34 -7.50 -23.70
C ALA A 385 -8.37 -8.35 -24.47
N ALA A 386 -9.46 -7.75 -24.92
CA ALA A 386 -10.50 -8.44 -25.68
C ALA A 386 -10.00 -9.05 -27.02
N HIS A 387 -8.96 -8.47 -27.65
CA HIS A 387 -8.42 -8.97 -28.93
C HIS A 387 -7.46 -10.13 -28.72
N ILE A 388 -6.81 -10.22 -27.56
CA ILE A 388 -5.89 -11.31 -27.25
C ILE A 388 -6.54 -12.42 -26.41
N GLY A 389 -7.84 -12.31 -26.14
CA GLY A 389 -8.62 -13.33 -25.44
C GLY A 389 -8.56 -13.27 -23.92
N GLU A 390 -8.11 -12.14 -23.35
CA GLU A 390 -8.16 -11.88 -21.92
C GLU A 390 -9.51 -11.29 -21.48
N VAL A 391 -9.82 -11.42 -20.19
CA VAL A 391 -11.09 -10.99 -19.60
C VAL A 391 -10.97 -9.56 -19.07
N GLY A 392 -12.00 -8.76 -19.34
CA GLY A 392 -12.11 -7.39 -18.86
C GLY A 392 -11.80 -6.32 -19.91
N THR A 393 -11.94 -5.09 -19.51
CA THR A 393 -11.58 -3.89 -20.27
C THR A 393 -10.27 -3.32 -19.75
N TYR A 394 -9.57 -2.51 -20.54
CA TYR A 394 -8.33 -1.85 -20.13
C TYR A 394 -8.57 -0.91 -18.95
N GLU A 395 -9.52 0.00 -19.10
CA GLU A 395 -10.01 0.84 -18.01
C GLU A 395 -11.07 0.08 -17.22
N GLN A 396 -10.99 0.11 -15.90
CA GLN A 396 -11.89 -0.59 -14.99
C GLN A 396 -12.36 0.34 -13.87
N PRO A 397 -13.59 0.16 -13.35
CA PRO A 397 -14.05 0.91 -12.19
C PRO A 397 -13.29 0.43 -10.94
N ASN A 398 -12.90 1.37 -10.09
CA ASN A 398 -12.45 1.06 -8.74
C ASN A 398 -13.63 0.59 -7.89
N GLN A 399 -13.34 -0.14 -6.81
CA GLN A 399 -14.38 -0.71 -5.95
C GLN A 399 -14.19 -0.28 -4.50
N LEU A 400 -15.29 0.11 -3.86
CA LEU A 400 -15.37 0.24 -2.41
C LEU A 400 -16.22 -0.90 -1.86
N PHE A 401 -15.65 -1.65 -0.92
CA PHE A 401 -16.30 -2.72 -0.19
C PHE A 401 -16.58 -2.24 1.23
N GLU A 402 -17.83 -1.87 1.50
CA GLU A 402 -18.28 -1.51 2.85
C GLU A 402 -18.28 -2.74 3.75
N ASN A 403 -17.67 -2.64 4.91
CA ASN A 403 -17.71 -3.65 5.94
C ASN A 403 -19.06 -3.59 6.69
N LEU A 404 -19.71 -4.71 6.80
CA LEU A 404 -21.00 -4.84 7.49
C LEU A 404 -20.83 -5.38 8.92
N GLY A 405 -19.61 -5.36 9.42
CA GLY A 405 -19.16 -5.98 10.64
C GLY A 405 -18.77 -7.45 10.49
N ASN A 406 -17.83 -7.89 11.32
CA ASN A 406 -17.32 -9.26 11.36
C ASN A 406 -16.70 -9.75 10.03
N GLY A 407 -15.98 -8.88 9.30
CA GLY A 407 -15.31 -9.22 8.05
C GLY A 407 -16.28 -9.62 6.93
N ARG A 408 -17.42 -8.98 6.86
CA ARG A 408 -18.41 -9.18 5.80
C ARG A 408 -18.59 -7.92 4.99
N PHE A 409 -18.37 -8.01 3.69
CA PHE A 409 -18.30 -6.86 2.81
C PHE A 409 -19.44 -6.83 1.79
N ARG A 410 -19.79 -5.61 1.38
CA ARG A 410 -20.71 -5.32 0.31
C ARG A 410 -20.13 -4.25 -0.60
N VAL A 411 -20.06 -4.50 -1.90
CA VAL A 411 -19.68 -3.45 -2.87
C VAL A 411 -20.67 -2.31 -2.81
N ARG A 412 -20.13 -1.10 -2.65
CA ARG A 412 -20.94 0.13 -2.74
C ARG A 412 -20.87 0.70 -4.16
N GLN A 413 -22.01 1.18 -4.59
CA GLN A 413 -22.18 1.94 -5.82
C GLN A 413 -22.77 3.30 -5.47
N ASP A 414 -22.65 4.26 -6.36
CA ASP A 414 -23.21 5.61 -6.17
C ASP A 414 -22.61 6.35 -4.95
N VAL A 415 -21.32 6.10 -4.66
CA VAL A 415 -20.57 6.77 -3.58
C VAL A 415 -19.60 7.85 -4.08
N GLY A 416 -19.68 8.22 -5.37
CA GLY A 416 -18.81 9.25 -5.97
C GLY A 416 -17.53 8.72 -6.62
N LEU A 417 -17.35 7.40 -6.72
CA LEU A 417 -16.19 6.75 -7.36
C LEU A 417 -16.51 6.32 -8.81
N ASP A 418 -17.12 7.21 -9.58
CA ASP A 418 -17.67 6.87 -10.91
C ASP A 418 -16.64 6.94 -12.05
N ILE A 419 -15.43 7.43 -11.78
CA ILE A 419 -14.39 7.58 -12.80
C ILE A 419 -13.80 6.20 -13.09
N VAL A 420 -13.73 5.86 -14.38
CA VAL A 420 -13.19 4.57 -14.86
C VAL A 420 -11.85 4.82 -15.52
N ARG A 421 -10.79 4.21 -14.98
CA ARG A 421 -9.40 4.39 -15.38
C ARG A 421 -8.63 3.07 -15.35
N THR A 422 -7.33 3.18 -15.56
CA THR A 422 -6.40 2.04 -15.43
C THR A 422 -5.56 2.27 -14.17
N SER A 423 -6.17 2.01 -13.01
CA SER A 423 -5.58 2.33 -11.71
C SER A 423 -4.42 1.39 -11.35
N ARG A 424 -3.50 1.87 -10.50
CA ARG A 424 -2.34 1.16 -9.99
C ARG A 424 -2.22 1.37 -8.48
N GLY A 425 -1.28 2.20 -8.04
CA GLY A 425 -1.11 2.53 -6.64
C GLY A 425 -2.25 3.36 -6.07
N SER A 426 -2.52 3.18 -4.80
CA SER A 426 -3.45 3.99 -4.03
C SER A 426 -2.99 4.12 -2.59
N ALA A 427 -3.32 5.25 -1.96
CA ALA A 427 -3.02 5.53 -0.57
C ALA A 427 -4.11 6.41 0.05
N VAL A 428 -4.21 6.39 1.38
CA VAL A 428 -5.21 7.13 2.16
C VAL A 428 -4.57 7.99 3.24
N ALA A 429 -5.09 9.21 3.40
CA ALA A 429 -4.73 10.15 4.46
C ALA A 429 -5.88 11.17 4.65
N ASP A 430 -5.93 11.83 5.80
CA ASP A 430 -6.80 12.98 6.05
C ASP A 430 -6.11 14.25 5.53
N LEU A 431 -6.29 14.51 4.22
CA LEU A 431 -5.56 15.55 3.50
C LEU A 431 -6.11 16.97 3.77
N ASN A 432 -7.34 17.06 4.22
CA ASN A 432 -8.00 18.33 4.53
C ASN A 432 -8.16 18.58 6.04
N LEU A 433 -7.71 17.64 6.88
CA LEU A 433 -7.73 17.69 8.34
C LEU A 433 -9.15 17.80 8.94
N ASP A 434 -10.16 17.23 8.27
CA ASP A 434 -11.55 17.23 8.74
C ASP A 434 -11.93 15.94 9.51
N GLY A 435 -11.06 14.92 9.47
CA GLY A 435 -11.11 13.72 10.31
C GLY A 435 -11.70 12.49 9.67
N ASP A 436 -11.92 12.53 8.39
CA ASP A 436 -12.16 11.34 7.57
C ASP A 436 -10.98 11.11 6.59
N LEU A 437 -10.82 9.89 6.10
CA LEU A 437 -9.71 9.57 5.22
C LEU A 437 -10.08 9.81 3.76
N ASP A 438 -9.29 10.66 3.11
CA ASP A 438 -9.30 10.89 1.68
C ASP A 438 -8.47 9.83 0.95
N MET A 439 -8.67 9.69 -0.36
CA MET A 439 -7.97 8.71 -1.20
C MET A 439 -7.22 9.37 -2.34
N VAL A 440 -6.00 8.90 -2.58
CA VAL A 440 -5.20 9.24 -3.77
C VAL A 440 -5.01 7.99 -4.62
N VAL A 441 -5.31 8.08 -5.91
CA VAL A 441 -5.21 6.96 -6.87
C VAL A 441 -4.36 7.36 -8.07
N VAL A 442 -3.33 6.58 -8.37
CA VAL A 442 -2.49 6.76 -9.55
C VAL A 442 -3.00 5.89 -10.69
N ASN A 443 -3.17 6.50 -11.86
CA ASN A 443 -3.68 5.82 -13.05
C ASN A 443 -2.62 5.74 -14.14
N SER A 444 -2.34 4.54 -14.63
CA SER A 444 -1.29 4.30 -15.63
C SER A 444 -1.51 5.11 -16.90
N ASN A 445 -0.57 6.00 -17.23
CA ASN A 445 -0.60 6.93 -18.37
C ASN A 445 -1.82 7.87 -18.42
N GLN A 446 -2.48 8.07 -17.29
CA GLN A 446 -3.69 8.85 -17.16
C GLN A 446 -3.56 9.84 -15.98
N PRO A 447 -4.45 10.86 -15.87
CA PRO A 447 -4.48 11.71 -14.69
C PRO A 447 -4.73 10.90 -13.42
N SER A 448 -4.02 11.23 -12.36
CA SER A 448 -4.32 10.70 -11.02
C SER A 448 -5.61 11.31 -10.49
N GLU A 449 -6.20 10.67 -9.50
CA GLU A 449 -7.44 11.10 -8.87
C GLU A 449 -7.21 11.26 -7.37
N VAL A 450 -7.82 12.31 -6.81
CA VAL A 450 -7.91 12.55 -5.38
C VAL A 450 -9.38 12.64 -5.03
N TYR A 451 -9.82 11.82 -4.11
CA TYR A 451 -11.19 11.74 -3.66
C TYR A 451 -11.29 12.22 -2.21
N GLU A 452 -11.91 13.39 -2.04
CA GLU A 452 -12.33 13.91 -0.74
C GLU A 452 -13.44 13.00 -0.19
N ASN A 453 -13.26 12.40 0.97
CA ASN A 453 -14.34 11.81 1.75
C ASN A 453 -15.17 12.97 2.34
N ARG A 454 -16.47 12.81 2.42
CA ARG A 454 -17.39 13.82 2.95
C ARG A 454 -18.35 13.24 3.96
N THR A 455 -17.94 12.17 4.58
CA THR A 455 -18.72 11.48 5.59
C THR A 455 -18.74 12.29 6.88
N VAL A 456 -19.90 12.38 7.49
CA VAL A 456 -20.07 13.11 8.75
C VAL A 456 -20.21 12.13 9.90
N GLY A 457 -19.30 12.17 10.84
CA GLY A 457 -19.28 11.28 12.01
C GLY A 457 -18.35 11.78 13.10
N GLN A 458 -18.25 11.02 14.19
CA GLN A 458 -17.26 11.27 15.25
C GLN A 458 -16.02 10.41 14.97
N TRP A 459 -14.86 10.94 15.28
CA TRP A 459 -13.58 10.32 14.98
C TRP A 459 -12.48 10.62 16.00
N LEU A 460 -11.40 9.88 15.95
CA LEU A 460 -10.14 10.20 16.63
C LEU A 460 -8.98 9.88 15.69
N ALA A 461 -8.09 10.84 15.47
CA ALA A 461 -6.83 10.63 14.78
C ALA A 461 -5.66 10.64 15.77
N VAL A 462 -4.72 9.72 15.65
CA VAL A 462 -3.59 9.55 16.55
C VAL A 462 -2.30 9.51 15.74
N GLY A 463 -1.55 10.61 15.74
CA GLY A 463 -0.19 10.69 15.26
C GLY A 463 0.80 10.44 16.41
N LEU A 464 1.92 9.84 16.08
CA LEU A 464 3.00 9.53 17.04
C LEU A 464 4.24 10.35 16.69
N SER A 465 5.04 10.66 17.69
CA SER A 465 6.40 11.22 17.55
C SER A 465 7.19 10.70 18.76
N LEU A 466 7.82 9.54 18.56
CA LEU A 466 8.46 8.77 19.62
C LEU A 466 9.98 9.04 19.62
N SER A 467 10.46 9.83 20.59
CA SER A 467 11.86 10.20 20.70
C SER A 467 12.77 8.97 20.87
N GLY A 468 13.62 8.69 19.87
CA GLY A 468 14.57 7.57 19.89
C GLY A 468 13.91 6.18 19.80
N GLN A 469 12.73 6.10 19.23
CA GLN A 469 12.04 4.85 18.88
C GLN A 469 11.25 5.10 17.61
N SER A 470 11.16 4.10 16.73
CA SER A 470 10.31 4.19 15.55
C SER A 470 8.84 4.33 15.90
N GLU A 471 8.13 5.09 15.10
CA GLU A 471 6.65 5.16 15.10
C GLU A 471 6.05 3.99 14.35
N VAL A 472 6.78 3.43 13.41
CA VAL A 472 6.38 2.31 12.55
C VAL A 472 6.34 1.02 13.38
N GLY A 473 5.28 0.24 13.24
CA GLY A 473 5.02 -0.95 14.05
C GLY A 473 4.34 -0.66 15.39
N ALA A 474 3.97 0.59 15.67
CA ALA A 474 3.25 0.92 16.89
C ALA A 474 1.79 0.45 16.81
N ARG A 475 1.35 -0.32 17.82
CA ARG A 475 -0.03 -0.79 17.96
C ARG A 475 -0.84 0.16 18.82
N ILE A 476 -1.95 0.64 18.28
CA ILE A 476 -2.86 1.58 18.91
C ILE A 476 -4.22 0.90 19.10
N GLU A 477 -4.62 0.71 20.37
CA GLU A 477 -5.93 0.13 20.72
C GLU A 477 -6.82 1.21 21.34
N LEU A 478 -8.02 1.34 20.80
CA LEU A 478 -9.04 2.28 21.26
C LEU A 478 -10.26 1.51 21.76
N THR A 479 -10.79 1.94 22.91
CA THR A 479 -12.06 1.45 23.45
C THR A 479 -13.05 2.60 23.56
N ALA A 480 -14.23 2.45 22.94
CA ALA A 480 -15.35 3.38 23.07
C ALA A 480 -16.63 2.58 23.30
N GLY A 481 -17.24 2.68 24.48
CA GLY A 481 -18.35 1.83 24.91
C GLY A 481 -17.95 0.34 24.90
N ASP A 482 -18.72 -0.47 24.17
CA ASP A 482 -18.47 -1.91 24.04
C ASP A 482 -17.55 -2.27 22.86
N ARG A 483 -17.15 -1.28 22.05
CA ARG A 483 -16.30 -1.49 20.86
C ARG A 483 -14.83 -1.31 21.19
N VAL A 484 -14.02 -2.24 20.71
CA VAL A 484 -12.56 -2.15 20.70
C VAL A 484 -12.08 -2.13 19.26
N GLN A 485 -11.22 -1.20 18.92
CA GLN A 485 -10.60 -1.08 17.61
C GLN A 485 -9.08 -1.15 17.79
N ALA A 486 -8.38 -1.75 16.84
CA ALA A 486 -6.93 -1.77 16.79
C ALA A 486 -6.42 -1.24 15.44
N ARG A 487 -5.35 -0.48 15.48
CA ARG A 487 -4.59 -0.02 14.30
C ARG A 487 -3.11 -0.22 14.57
N GLU A 488 -2.35 -0.40 13.50
CA GLU A 488 -0.90 -0.47 13.56
C GLU A 488 -0.32 0.48 12.51
N THR A 489 0.68 1.26 12.89
CA THR A 489 1.34 2.20 11.99
C THR A 489 2.31 1.44 11.08
N ARG A 490 2.27 1.68 9.78
CA ARG A 490 3.11 0.98 8.79
C ARG A 490 3.70 1.91 7.75
N ALA A 491 4.96 1.69 7.42
CA ALA A 491 5.66 2.37 6.33
C ALA A 491 5.84 1.43 5.15
N GLY A 492 4.87 1.47 4.24
CA GLY A 492 4.72 0.60 3.08
C GLY A 492 3.52 -0.35 3.20
N SER A 493 2.62 -0.32 2.21
CA SER A 493 1.46 -1.19 2.07
C SER A 493 0.85 -1.02 0.67
N SER A 494 -0.33 -1.62 0.42
CA SER A 494 -1.03 -1.48 -0.84
C SER A 494 -0.20 -2.02 -2.03
N TYR A 495 -0.17 -1.29 -3.13
CA TYR A 495 0.64 -1.59 -4.30
C TYR A 495 1.56 -0.40 -4.57
N LEU A 496 2.88 -0.60 -4.44
CA LEU A 496 3.91 0.42 -4.71
C LEU A 496 3.75 1.71 -3.89
N SER A 497 3.01 1.69 -2.79
CA SER A 497 2.50 2.91 -2.16
C SER A 497 2.63 2.88 -0.65
N GLN A 498 2.40 4.04 -0.04
CA GLN A 498 2.31 4.17 1.41
C GLN A 498 1.20 5.17 1.78
N SER A 499 0.34 4.78 2.71
CA SER A 499 -0.65 5.64 3.36
C SER A 499 -0.05 6.41 4.54
N THR A 500 -0.83 7.33 5.11
CA THR A 500 -0.43 8.09 6.30
C THR A 500 0.01 7.20 7.46
N LEU A 501 0.97 7.66 8.26
CA LEU A 501 1.36 7.03 9.52
C LEU A 501 0.39 7.38 10.68
N THR A 502 -0.55 8.29 10.47
CA THR A 502 -1.56 8.64 11.48
C THR A 502 -2.65 7.55 11.54
N ALA A 503 -2.93 7.03 12.72
CA ALA A 503 -3.99 6.05 12.93
C ALA A 503 -5.35 6.74 13.08
N PHE A 504 -6.35 6.30 12.30
CA PHE A 504 -7.71 6.85 12.30
C PHE A 504 -8.71 5.85 12.86
N PHE A 505 -9.68 6.38 13.65
CA PHE A 505 -10.73 5.63 14.30
C PHE A 505 -12.07 6.35 14.15
N GLY A 506 -13.01 5.77 13.44
CA GLY A 506 -14.40 6.20 13.48
C GLY A 506 -15.06 5.78 14.79
N LEU A 507 -15.92 6.63 15.31
CA LEU A 507 -16.59 6.44 16.59
C LEU A 507 -18.12 6.37 16.45
N GLY A 508 -18.63 6.40 15.21
CA GLY A 508 -20.07 6.49 14.96
C GLY A 508 -20.69 7.71 15.64
N ALA A 509 -21.59 7.47 16.56
CA ALA A 509 -22.20 8.53 17.39
C ALA A 509 -21.50 8.75 18.73
N GLY A 510 -20.35 8.10 18.97
CA GLY A 510 -19.62 8.16 20.24
C GLY A 510 -18.92 9.50 20.46
N GLU A 511 -19.27 10.23 21.51
CA GLU A 511 -18.67 11.54 21.82
C GLU A 511 -17.34 11.43 22.62
N PHE A 512 -17.03 10.23 23.12
CA PHE A 512 -15.85 10.00 23.99
C PHE A 512 -15.21 8.65 23.69
N VAL A 513 -13.89 8.61 23.87
CA VAL A 513 -13.07 7.40 23.94
C VAL A 513 -12.77 7.10 25.39
N ASP A 514 -13.19 5.95 25.89
CA ASP A 514 -12.99 5.55 27.28
C ASP A 514 -11.52 5.26 27.58
N ARG A 515 -10.84 4.65 26.60
CA ARG A 515 -9.45 4.22 26.75
C ARG A 515 -8.73 4.20 25.41
N LEU A 516 -7.53 4.76 25.38
CA LEU A 516 -6.56 4.66 24.29
C LEU A 516 -5.25 4.08 24.84
N VAL A 517 -4.75 3.04 24.22
CA VAL A 517 -3.47 2.40 24.57
C VAL A 517 -2.58 2.41 23.36
N VAL A 518 -1.41 3.02 23.47
CA VAL A 518 -0.37 2.99 22.44
C VAL A 518 0.77 2.10 22.93
N ARG A 519 1.08 1.07 22.17
CA ARG A 519 2.25 0.20 22.37
C ARG A 519 3.24 0.48 21.27
N PRO A 520 4.38 1.12 21.57
CA PRO A 520 5.46 1.21 20.59
C PRO A 520 5.96 -0.20 20.23
N PRO A 521 6.64 -0.39 19.09
CA PRO A 521 7.29 -1.64 18.79
C PRO A 521 8.28 -2.03 19.89
N GLY A 522 8.46 -3.34 20.11
CA GLY A 522 9.40 -3.85 21.09
C GLY A 522 8.98 -3.70 22.56
N PRO A 523 9.95 -3.78 23.50
CA PRO A 523 9.71 -3.88 24.94
C PRO A 523 9.32 -2.57 25.62
N GLY A 524 8.88 -1.56 24.89
CA GLY A 524 8.47 -0.25 25.39
C GLY A 524 7.29 -0.31 26.37
N ARG A 525 7.16 0.67 27.27
CA ARG A 525 5.98 0.77 28.13
C ARG A 525 4.80 1.35 27.35
N PRO A 526 3.60 0.75 27.43
CA PRO A 526 2.41 1.35 26.82
C PRO A 526 2.10 2.73 27.39
N LEU A 527 1.68 3.64 26.52
CA LEU A 527 1.03 4.88 26.91
C LEU A 527 -0.47 4.63 27.07
N LEU A 528 -1.06 5.08 28.17
CA LEU A 528 -2.48 4.92 28.47
C LEU A 528 -3.12 6.29 28.65
N LEU A 529 -4.11 6.59 27.84
CA LEU A 529 -4.98 7.76 27.95
C LEU A 529 -6.43 7.31 28.22
N ARG A 530 -7.23 8.17 28.87
CA ARG A 530 -8.62 7.89 29.22
C ARG A 530 -9.49 9.12 29.02
N ASP A 531 -10.78 8.88 28.85
CA ASP A 531 -11.83 9.92 28.81
C ASP A 531 -11.50 11.02 27.79
N LEU A 532 -11.11 10.62 26.56
CA LEU A 532 -10.77 11.54 25.49
C LEU A 532 -12.04 11.96 24.74
N PRO A 533 -12.29 13.26 24.53
CA PRO A 533 -13.38 13.68 23.66
C PRO A 533 -13.10 13.29 22.21
N ALA A 534 -14.16 12.98 21.46
CA ALA A 534 -14.14 12.70 20.03
C ALA A 534 -13.78 13.94 19.18
N SER A 535 -13.71 13.75 17.87
CA SER A 535 -13.48 14.74 16.81
C SER A 535 -12.24 15.60 17.08
N ARG A 536 -11.10 14.91 17.19
CA ARG A 536 -9.79 15.56 17.40
C ARG A 536 -8.62 14.75 16.87
N ARG A 537 -7.58 15.46 16.52
CA ARG A 537 -6.26 14.90 16.26
C ARG A 537 -5.40 14.98 17.53
N LEU A 538 -4.75 13.90 17.88
CA LEU A 538 -3.77 13.80 18.97
C LEU A 538 -2.40 13.57 18.37
N LEU A 539 -1.43 14.41 18.68
CA LEU A 539 -0.03 14.14 18.44
C LEU A 539 0.62 13.73 19.76
N LEU A 540 0.91 12.46 19.90
CA LEU A 540 1.50 11.89 21.12
C LEU A 540 3.03 11.92 21.00
N ARG A 541 3.66 12.76 21.80
CA ARG A 541 5.12 12.88 21.89
C ARG A 541 5.64 12.18 23.14
N ARG A 542 6.73 11.43 23.02
CA ARG A 542 7.36 10.71 24.13
C ARG A 542 8.87 10.90 24.13
#